data_9d5cbcb84de9fb9b6b874c78c1fd8c51
#
_entry.id   9d5cbcb84de9fb9b6b874c78c1fd8c51
#
_cell.length_a   1.000
_cell.length_b   1.000
_cell.length_c   1.000
_cell.angle_alpha   90.00
_cell.angle_beta   90.00
_cell.angle_gamma   90.00
#
_symmetry.space_group_name_H-M   'P 1'
#
loop_
_entity.id
_entity.type
_entity.pdbx_description
1 polymer ?
#
loop_
_entity_poly.entity_id
_entity_poly.type
_entity_poly.pdbx_seq_one_letter_code
_entity_poly.pdbx_strand_id
1 'polypeptide(L)'
;MTDTDDDSNAAVMDKTTIVFCQGQGCVMTNLPIPMHQEFVYWEVKILQLEECDRVAIGLGTKPYPCWRLPGWHRHSVAYHSHTGAVHASDPLVGRPYGPPYKEGDVIGVGYLRNTNTVFFTRNGKNLGKASIGFKFPVYPVVGAIGPCQVSVNFGQQDYLFAPANLREAALAPKQGSLPPPPAYGDVRNTIMLFGASDDDDNTTDTRHLDYSQQPHASFDPASSPPPPRYT
;
A
#
# COMPACT_ATOMS: atom_id res chain seq x y z
N MET A 1 -7.68 -1.10 -8.41
CA MET A 1 -8.05 -2.33 -9.11
C MET A 1 -6.95 -3.32 -8.77
N THR A 2 -7.21 -4.22 -7.85
CA THR A 2 -6.28 -5.26 -7.44
C THR A 2 -6.33 -6.33 -8.51
N ASP A 3 -5.22 -6.59 -9.20
CA ASP A 3 -5.06 -7.80 -9.98
C ASP A 3 -5.12 -8.97 -8.99
N THR A 4 -6.32 -9.47 -8.76
CA THR A 4 -6.53 -10.76 -8.13
C THR A 4 -6.31 -11.80 -9.22
N ASP A 5 -5.06 -12.23 -9.39
CA ASP A 5 -4.82 -13.56 -9.95
C ASP A 5 -5.57 -14.55 -9.04
N ASP A 6 -6.44 -15.33 -9.62
CA ASP A 6 -7.41 -16.24 -8.98
C ASP A 6 -6.74 -17.39 -8.19
N ASP A 7 -5.40 -17.36 -8.06
CA ASP A 7 -4.54 -18.30 -7.32
C ASP A 7 -3.93 -17.69 -6.03
N SER A 8 -4.37 -16.51 -5.58
CA SER A 8 -3.81 -15.93 -4.36
C SER A 8 -4.38 -16.59 -3.11
N ASN A 9 -3.56 -17.38 -2.41
CA ASN A 9 -3.89 -17.99 -1.12
C ASN A 9 -4.08 -16.96 0.01
N ALA A 10 -4.39 -15.70 -0.33
CA ALA A 10 -4.56 -14.62 0.63
C ALA A 10 -5.66 -13.66 0.20
N ALA A 11 -6.48 -13.23 1.15
CA ALA A 11 -7.52 -12.21 0.96
C ALA A 11 -7.26 -11.01 1.87
N VAL A 12 -7.49 -9.80 1.37
CA VAL A 12 -7.42 -8.57 2.16
C VAL A 12 -8.82 -8.11 2.50
N MET A 13 -9.12 -8.07 3.79
CA MET A 13 -10.39 -7.60 4.34
C MET A 13 -10.19 -6.24 5.01
N ASP A 14 -11.21 -5.36 4.94
CA ASP A 14 -11.20 -4.04 5.61
C ASP A 14 -9.91 -3.23 5.38
N LYS A 15 -9.27 -3.40 4.22
CA LYS A 15 -8.02 -2.73 3.80
C LYS A 15 -6.78 -3.02 4.66
N THR A 16 -6.93 -3.61 5.83
CA THR A 16 -5.86 -3.80 6.83
C THR A 16 -5.78 -5.20 7.41
N THR A 17 -6.82 -5.99 7.32
CA THR A 17 -6.83 -7.38 7.75
C THR A 17 -6.50 -8.29 6.57
N ILE A 18 -5.49 -9.13 6.73
CA ILE A 18 -5.07 -10.11 5.75
C ILE A 18 -5.36 -11.50 6.30
N VAL A 19 -6.08 -12.29 5.53
CA VAL A 19 -6.39 -13.69 5.83
C VAL A 19 -5.66 -14.54 4.80
N PHE A 20 -4.78 -15.41 5.28
CA PHE A 20 -4.11 -16.42 4.47
C PHE A 20 -4.85 -17.75 4.63
N CYS A 21 -5.04 -18.43 3.51
CA CYS A 21 -5.64 -19.76 3.45
C CYS A 21 -4.56 -20.85 3.48
N GLN A 22 -4.93 -22.08 3.11
CA GLN A 22 -3.98 -23.19 2.97
C GLN A 22 -2.93 -22.88 1.89
N GLY A 23 -1.70 -23.33 2.14
CA GLY A 23 -0.59 -23.17 1.19
C GLY A 23 0.34 -22.00 1.54
N GLN A 24 1.07 -21.52 0.57
CA GLN A 24 2.02 -20.42 0.72
C GLN A 24 1.56 -19.22 -0.09
N GLY A 25 1.58 -18.04 0.53
CA GLY A 25 1.21 -16.81 -0.15
C GLY A 25 1.90 -15.58 0.43
N CYS A 26 1.89 -14.48 -0.31
CA CYS A 26 2.28 -13.18 0.22
C CYS A 26 1.42 -12.05 -0.35
N VAL A 27 1.27 -11.01 0.45
CA VAL A 27 0.57 -9.76 0.10
C VAL A 27 1.56 -8.61 0.22
N MET A 28 1.60 -7.76 -0.81
CA MET A 28 2.45 -6.61 -0.90
C MET A 28 1.60 -5.36 -1.15
N THR A 29 2.01 -4.23 -0.60
CA THR A 29 1.33 -2.95 -0.85
C THR A 29 1.40 -2.57 -2.33
N ASN A 30 0.37 -1.86 -2.82
CA ASN A 30 0.33 -1.38 -4.20
C ASN A 30 1.35 -0.27 -4.46
N LEU A 31 1.58 0.58 -3.47
CA LEU A 31 2.51 1.71 -3.55
C LEU A 31 3.80 1.41 -2.79
N PRO A 32 4.94 1.88 -3.30
CA PRO A 32 6.21 1.80 -2.58
C PRO A 32 6.22 2.75 -1.39
N ILE A 33 7.18 2.53 -0.49
CA ILE A 33 7.51 3.50 0.56
C ILE A 33 7.89 4.84 -0.09
N PRO A 34 7.27 5.98 0.35
CA PRO A 34 7.51 7.29 -0.23
C PRO A 34 8.98 7.70 -0.18
N MET A 35 9.49 8.23 -1.31
CA MET A 35 10.89 8.59 -1.45
C MET A 35 11.33 9.79 -0.59
N HIS A 36 10.39 10.67 -0.22
CA HIS A 36 10.65 11.87 0.60
C HIS A 36 10.67 11.58 2.11
N GLN A 37 10.17 10.42 2.54
CA GLN A 37 10.12 10.05 3.94
C GLN A 37 11.46 9.47 4.40
N GLU A 38 12.12 10.10 5.37
CA GLU A 38 13.41 9.63 5.92
C GLU A 38 13.25 8.44 6.85
N PHE A 39 12.15 8.38 7.56
CA PHE A 39 11.81 7.31 8.48
C PHE A 39 10.39 6.82 8.20
N VAL A 40 10.24 5.52 8.01
CA VAL A 40 8.95 4.85 7.82
C VAL A 40 8.83 3.72 8.83
N TYR A 41 7.64 3.59 9.39
CA TYR A 41 7.34 2.52 10.33
C TYR A 41 5.90 2.03 10.16
N TRP A 42 5.69 0.74 10.31
CA TRP A 42 4.38 0.10 10.30
C TRP A 42 4.40 -1.16 11.16
N GLU A 43 3.23 -1.61 11.61
CA GLU A 43 3.09 -2.75 12.53
C GLU A 43 2.12 -3.79 11.98
N VAL A 44 2.36 -5.04 12.34
CA VAL A 44 1.48 -6.18 12.07
C VAL A 44 1.18 -6.88 13.37
N LYS A 45 -0.09 -6.94 13.73
CA LYS A 45 -0.59 -7.74 14.84
C LYS A 45 -0.98 -9.12 14.32
N ILE A 46 -0.46 -10.16 14.93
CA ILE A 46 -0.84 -11.55 14.65
C ILE A 46 -2.14 -11.83 15.38
N LEU A 47 -3.23 -12.03 14.61
CA LEU A 47 -4.56 -12.29 15.17
C LEU A 47 -4.81 -13.77 15.37
N GLN A 48 -4.33 -14.60 14.44
CA GLN A 48 -4.44 -16.05 14.48
C GLN A 48 -3.23 -16.69 13.80
N LEU A 49 -2.59 -17.63 14.47
CA LEU A 49 -1.44 -18.37 13.93
C LEU A 49 -1.30 -19.70 14.71
N GLU A 50 -1.40 -20.83 14.01
CA GLU A 50 -1.17 -22.14 14.58
C GLU A 50 0.33 -22.45 14.69
N GLU A 51 0.70 -23.43 15.54
CA GLU A 51 2.11 -23.75 15.84
C GLU A 51 2.91 -24.22 14.61
N CYS A 52 2.26 -24.90 13.67
CA CYS A 52 2.89 -25.40 12.45
C CYS A 52 3.00 -24.34 11.36
N ASP A 53 2.26 -23.25 11.46
CA ASP A 53 2.19 -22.21 10.45
C ASP A 53 3.30 -21.17 10.59
N ARG A 54 3.60 -20.48 9.52
CA ARG A 54 4.71 -19.54 9.46
C ARG A 54 4.25 -18.21 8.89
N VAL A 55 4.65 -17.14 9.55
CA VAL A 55 4.47 -15.78 9.04
C VAL A 55 5.83 -15.11 8.87
N ALA A 56 5.99 -14.39 7.79
CA ALA A 56 7.16 -13.57 7.52
C ALA A 56 6.71 -12.13 7.21
N ILE A 57 7.29 -11.17 7.90
CA ILE A 57 6.94 -9.76 7.81
C ILE A 57 8.18 -8.96 7.43
N GLY A 58 8.06 -8.08 6.43
CA GLY A 58 9.23 -7.31 6.01
C GLY A 58 9.02 -6.41 4.81
N LEU A 59 10.08 -6.25 4.03
CA LEU A 59 10.14 -5.38 2.86
C LEU A 59 10.60 -6.18 1.64
N GLY A 60 10.09 -5.84 0.48
CA GLY A 60 10.49 -6.42 -0.79
C GLY A 60 10.41 -5.42 -1.93
N THR A 61 10.88 -5.81 -3.10
CA THR A 61 10.83 -5.01 -4.33
C THR A 61 9.91 -5.68 -5.35
N LYS A 62 9.27 -4.90 -6.24
CA LYS A 62 8.53 -5.47 -7.38
C LYS A 62 9.46 -5.70 -8.58
N PRO A 63 9.23 -6.76 -9.39
CA PRO A 63 8.23 -7.81 -9.20
C PRO A 63 8.60 -8.78 -8.07
N TYR A 64 7.61 -9.26 -7.31
CA TYR A 64 7.77 -10.23 -6.23
C TYR A 64 6.84 -11.43 -6.46
N PRO A 65 7.33 -12.68 -6.38
CA PRO A 65 6.48 -13.86 -6.57
C PRO A 65 5.51 -14.01 -5.38
N CYS A 66 4.20 -14.01 -5.64
CA CYS A 66 3.16 -14.10 -4.61
C CYS A 66 3.17 -15.42 -3.81
N TRP A 67 3.78 -16.47 -4.37
CA TRP A 67 3.94 -17.79 -3.77
C TRP A 67 5.20 -17.96 -2.92
N ARG A 68 5.99 -16.89 -2.68
CA ARG A 68 7.26 -16.99 -1.94
C ARG A 68 7.28 -16.09 -0.71
N LEU A 69 7.70 -16.62 0.43
CA LEU A 69 7.82 -15.83 1.66
C LEU A 69 8.78 -14.65 1.49
N PRO A 70 8.47 -13.50 2.08
CA PRO A 70 9.37 -12.37 2.16
C PRO A 70 10.72 -12.78 2.79
N GLY A 71 11.80 -12.16 2.28
CA GLY A 71 13.16 -12.53 2.69
C GLY A 71 13.79 -13.68 1.89
N TRP A 72 12.97 -14.52 1.23
CA TRP A 72 13.45 -15.67 0.47
C TRP A 72 13.72 -15.38 -1.01
N HIS A 73 13.22 -14.28 -1.52
CA HIS A 73 13.50 -13.84 -2.87
C HIS A 73 14.48 -12.65 -2.87
N ARG A 74 15.19 -12.44 -3.99
CA ARG A 74 16.15 -11.35 -4.13
C ARG A 74 15.51 -9.99 -3.83
N HIS A 75 16.30 -9.08 -3.25
CA HIS A 75 15.87 -7.72 -2.88
C HIS A 75 14.68 -7.70 -1.91
N SER A 76 14.68 -8.61 -0.96
CA SER A 76 13.72 -8.64 0.14
C SER A 76 14.41 -8.95 1.47
N VAL A 77 13.77 -8.50 2.55
CA VAL A 77 14.20 -8.82 3.91
C VAL A 77 12.96 -9.04 4.76
N ALA A 78 12.95 -10.08 5.58
CA ALA A 78 11.85 -10.33 6.48
C ALA A 78 12.30 -11.04 7.76
N TYR A 79 11.53 -10.79 8.82
CA TYR A 79 11.62 -11.47 10.11
C TYR A 79 10.59 -12.60 10.13
N HIS A 80 11.04 -13.82 10.42
CA HIS A 80 10.25 -15.03 10.34
C HIS A 80 9.78 -15.51 11.72
N SER A 81 8.50 -15.87 11.83
CA SER A 81 7.86 -16.22 13.11
C SER A 81 8.47 -17.44 13.78
N HIS A 82 8.64 -18.53 13.05
CA HIS A 82 8.98 -19.83 13.62
C HIS A 82 10.42 -19.95 14.13
N THR A 83 11.35 -19.23 13.52
CA THR A 83 12.79 -19.29 13.89
C THR A 83 13.26 -18.05 14.63
N GLY A 84 12.56 -16.96 14.54
CA GLY A 84 13.08 -15.67 14.99
C GLY A 84 14.27 -15.16 14.15
N ALA A 85 14.50 -15.75 13.00
CA ALA A 85 15.57 -15.35 12.10
C ALA A 85 15.13 -14.27 11.12
N VAL A 86 16.08 -13.46 10.67
CA VAL A 86 15.93 -12.58 9.50
C VAL A 86 16.52 -13.25 8.28
N HIS A 87 15.73 -13.34 7.23
CA HIS A 87 16.17 -13.71 5.89
C HIS A 87 16.31 -12.46 5.04
N ALA A 88 17.40 -12.38 4.29
CA ALA A 88 17.72 -11.25 3.41
C ALA A 88 18.14 -11.76 2.03
N SER A 89 17.17 -11.89 1.13
CA SER A 89 17.37 -12.40 -0.24
C SER A 89 17.87 -13.85 -0.32
N ASP A 90 17.69 -14.63 0.75
CA ASP A 90 18.16 -16.01 0.82
C ASP A 90 17.14 -16.90 1.57
N PRO A 91 16.64 -17.97 0.92
CA PRO A 91 15.71 -18.89 1.57
C PRO A 91 16.40 -19.89 2.51
N LEU A 92 17.70 -20.16 2.32
CA LEU A 92 18.41 -21.20 3.04
C LEU A 92 19.13 -20.67 4.29
N VAL A 93 19.65 -19.45 4.21
CA VAL A 93 20.43 -18.85 5.30
C VAL A 93 19.64 -17.76 5.99
N GLY A 94 19.01 -18.14 7.12
CA GLY A 94 18.41 -17.20 8.07
C GLY A 94 19.43 -16.80 9.13
N ARG A 95 19.61 -15.49 9.35
CA ARG A 95 20.47 -14.99 10.43
C ARG A 95 19.67 -14.92 11.73
N PRO A 96 20.14 -15.51 12.85
CA PRO A 96 19.54 -15.33 14.16
C PRO A 96 19.39 -13.82 14.47
N TYR A 97 18.19 -13.41 14.91
CA TYR A 97 17.91 -11.98 15.06
C TYR A 97 17.11 -11.64 16.29
N GLY A 98 15.96 -12.27 16.46
CA GLY A 98 15.07 -12.04 17.58
C GLY A 98 14.40 -13.33 18.06
N PRO A 99 13.54 -13.26 19.07
CA PRO A 99 12.79 -14.44 19.50
C PRO A 99 11.71 -14.80 18.47
N PRO A 100 11.37 -16.09 18.32
CA PRO A 100 10.17 -16.51 17.60
C PRO A 100 8.93 -15.74 18.07
N TYR A 101 8.00 -15.45 17.17
CA TYR A 101 6.77 -14.75 17.52
C TYR A 101 5.53 -15.55 17.12
N LYS A 102 4.42 -15.30 17.80
CA LYS A 102 3.21 -16.08 17.74
C LYS A 102 1.96 -15.22 17.77
N GLU A 103 0.81 -15.86 17.82
CA GLU A 103 -0.47 -15.20 18.02
C GLU A 103 -0.45 -14.23 19.21
N GLY A 104 -1.07 -13.06 19.02
CA GLY A 104 -1.09 -11.95 19.97
C GLY A 104 0.12 -11.01 19.90
N ASP A 105 1.24 -11.43 19.32
CA ASP A 105 2.41 -10.55 19.15
C ASP A 105 2.17 -9.46 18.11
N VAL A 106 2.81 -8.30 18.33
CA VAL A 106 2.86 -7.18 17.39
C VAL A 106 4.29 -7.02 16.89
N ILE A 107 4.47 -7.15 15.59
CA ILE A 107 5.75 -7.02 14.92
C ILE A 107 5.77 -5.72 14.12
N GLY A 108 6.74 -4.87 14.42
CA GLY A 108 6.95 -3.64 13.66
C GLY A 108 8.12 -3.73 12.70
N VAL A 109 8.02 -2.99 11.62
CA VAL A 109 9.05 -2.86 10.60
C VAL A 109 9.42 -1.39 10.46
N GLY A 110 10.66 -1.05 10.75
CA GLY A 110 11.20 0.28 10.59
C GLY A 110 12.19 0.35 9.42
N TYR A 111 12.09 1.38 8.62
CA TYR A 111 13.02 1.68 7.53
C TYR A 111 13.58 3.09 7.66
N LEU A 112 14.89 3.18 7.79
CA LEU A 112 15.64 4.44 7.82
C LEU A 112 16.29 4.64 6.45
N ARG A 113 15.74 5.55 5.65
CA ARG A 113 16.19 5.79 4.27
C ARG A 113 17.63 6.31 4.20
N ASN A 114 17.98 7.26 5.06
CA ASN A 114 19.30 7.90 5.04
C ASN A 114 20.45 6.89 5.16
N THR A 115 20.22 5.79 5.88
CA THR A 115 21.19 4.71 6.08
C THR A 115 20.81 3.42 5.36
N ASN A 116 19.66 3.41 4.64
CA ASN A 116 19.06 2.21 4.05
C ASN A 116 18.97 1.05 5.04
N THR A 117 18.68 1.36 6.30
CA THR A 117 18.66 0.39 7.39
C THR A 117 17.23 -0.07 7.67
N VAL A 118 17.05 -1.40 7.68
CA VAL A 118 15.82 -2.05 8.16
C VAL A 118 16.04 -2.57 9.56
N PHE A 119 15.08 -2.35 10.43
CA PHE A 119 15.03 -2.95 11.77
C PHE A 119 13.61 -3.47 12.06
N PHE A 120 13.53 -4.41 12.99
CA PHE A 120 12.23 -4.89 13.45
C PHE A 120 12.04 -4.60 14.94
N THR A 121 10.77 -4.53 15.33
CA THR A 121 10.36 -4.48 16.71
C THR A 121 9.45 -5.66 17.02
N ARG A 122 9.40 -6.07 18.29
CA ARG A 122 8.41 -7.02 18.79
C ARG A 122 7.79 -6.45 20.06
N ASN A 123 6.48 -6.34 20.07
CA ASN A 123 5.71 -5.79 21.20
C ASN A 123 6.27 -4.43 21.70
N GLY A 124 6.53 -3.53 20.74
CA GLY A 124 7.09 -2.21 21.02
C GLY A 124 8.58 -2.16 21.39
N LYS A 125 9.29 -3.32 21.45
CA LYS A 125 10.72 -3.37 21.74
C LYS A 125 11.53 -3.50 20.46
N ASN A 126 12.49 -2.58 20.25
CA ASN A 126 13.40 -2.62 19.10
C ASN A 126 14.39 -3.78 19.25
N LEU A 127 14.50 -4.61 18.21
CA LEU A 127 15.39 -5.78 18.14
C LEU A 127 16.75 -5.46 17.50
N GLY A 128 16.95 -4.20 17.06
CA GLY A 128 18.19 -3.78 16.44
C GLY A 128 18.16 -3.84 14.90
N LYS A 129 19.32 -3.63 14.31
CA LYS A 129 19.52 -3.58 12.85
C LYS A 129 19.39 -4.97 12.22
N ALA A 130 18.50 -5.10 11.25
CA ALA A 130 18.25 -6.35 10.52
C ALA A 130 18.99 -6.41 9.18
N SER A 131 18.93 -5.37 8.36
CA SER A 131 19.55 -5.33 7.03
C SER A 131 19.93 -3.91 6.64
N ILE A 132 20.83 -3.79 5.67
CA ILE A 132 21.28 -2.51 5.08
C ILE A 132 21.34 -2.67 3.57
N GLY A 133 21.09 -1.58 2.84
CA GLY A 133 21.48 -1.48 1.44
C GLY A 133 20.40 -1.70 0.40
N PHE A 134 19.13 -1.43 0.72
CA PHE A 134 18.11 -1.36 -0.33
C PHE A 134 18.30 -0.10 -1.18
N LYS A 135 18.63 -0.29 -2.46
CA LYS A 135 18.81 0.78 -3.46
C LYS A 135 17.58 0.99 -4.36
N PHE A 136 16.56 0.17 -4.20
CA PHE A 136 15.36 0.14 -5.04
C PHE A 136 14.13 0.63 -4.25
N PRO A 137 13.05 1.03 -4.93
CA PRO A 137 11.78 1.24 -4.27
C PRO A 137 11.34 -0.01 -3.53
N VAL A 138 11.11 0.11 -2.23
CA VAL A 138 10.69 -1.00 -1.35
C VAL A 138 9.23 -0.89 -0.96
N TYR A 139 8.62 -2.03 -0.77
CA TYR A 139 7.20 -2.20 -0.46
C TYR A 139 7.04 -3.00 0.83
N PRO A 140 6.17 -2.61 1.74
CA PRO A 140 5.70 -3.47 2.82
C PRO A 140 5.16 -4.79 2.28
N VAL A 141 5.56 -5.89 2.88
CA VAL A 141 5.14 -7.24 2.47
C VAL A 141 4.93 -8.13 3.68
N VAL A 142 3.85 -8.89 3.65
CA VAL A 142 3.53 -9.95 4.61
C VAL A 142 3.29 -11.23 3.85
N GLY A 143 3.86 -12.33 4.30
CA GLY A 143 3.63 -13.65 3.71
C GLY A 143 3.42 -14.70 4.77
N ALA A 144 2.72 -15.78 4.40
CA ALA A 144 2.47 -16.89 5.29
C ALA A 144 2.59 -18.25 4.57
N ILE A 145 2.84 -19.28 5.36
CA ILE A 145 2.65 -20.68 5.01
C ILE A 145 1.65 -21.25 6.00
N GLY A 146 0.52 -21.74 5.48
CA GLY A 146 -0.63 -22.19 6.26
C GLY A 146 -1.60 -21.07 6.63
N PRO A 147 -2.77 -21.44 7.18
CA PRO A 147 -3.80 -20.50 7.53
C PRO A 147 -3.37 -19.58 8.66
N CYS A 148 -3.49 -18.27 8.43
CA CYS A 148 -3.29 -17.29 9.48
C CYS A 148 -4.06 -16.00 9.20
N GLN A 149 -4.26 -15.21 10.25
CA GLN A 149 -4.87 -13.91 10.15
C GLN A 149 -4.01 -12.85 10.82
N VAL A 150 -3.78 -11.75 10.12
CA VAL A 150 -3.00 -10.62 10.62
C VAL A 150 -3.72 -9.31 10.36
N SER A 151 -3.47 -8.32 11.22
CA SER A 151 -3.94 -6.95 11.05
C SER A 151 -2.76 -6.01 10.91
N VAL A 152 -2.79 -5.17 9.88
CA VAL A 152 -1.70 -4.23 9.55
C VAL A 152 -2.08 -2.81 9.97
N ASN A 153 -1.21 -2.15 10.72
CA ASN A 153 -1.30 -0.75 11.07
C ASN A 153 -0.23 0.05 10.31
N PHE A 154 -0.66 0.85 9.35
CA PHE A 154 0.21 1.76 8.58
C PHE A 154 0.27 3.18 9.18
N GLY A 155 -0.26 3.39 10.38
CA GLY A 155 -0.36 4.67 11.07
C GLY A 155 -1.78 5.15 11.30
N GLN A 156 -2.78 4.34 10.95
CA GLN A 156 -4.19 4.65 11.22
C GLN A 156 -4.48 4.74 12.73
N GLN A 157 -3.73 3.97 13.51
CA GLN A 157 -3.77 3.95 14.97
C GLN A 157 -2.37 4.21 15.52
N ASP A 158 -2.27 4.58 16.79
CA ASP A 158 -0.98 4.73 17.45
C ASP A 158 -0.22 3.39 17.45
N TYR A 159 1.09 3.48 17.20
CA TYR A 159 1.98 2.33 17.20
C TYR A 159 2.30 1.91 18.63
N LEU A 160 2.51 0.62 18.82
CA LEU A 160 3.02 0.08 20.09
C LEU A 160 4.47 0.52 20.34
N PHE A 161 5.24 0.71 19.28
CA PHE A 161 6.57 1.31 19.35
C PHE A 161 6.50 2.83 19.48
N ALA A 162 6.47 3.34 20.72
CA ALA A 162 6.27 4.73 21.04
C ALA A 162 7.17 5.74 20.26
N PRO A 163 8.46 5.45 19.96
CA PRO A 163 9.28 6.39 19.19
C PRO A 163 8.78 6.68 17.77
N ALA A 164 7.98 5.78 17.16
CA ALA A 164 7.40 6.00 15.85
C ALA A 164 6.20 6.96 15.88
N ASN A 165 5.53 7.11 17.02
CA ASN A 165 4.43 8.07 17.20
C ASN A 165 4.90 9.52 17.33
N LEU A 166 6.17 9.73 17.65
CA LEU A 166 6.78 11.05 17.80
C LEU A 166 7.34 11.62 16.48
N ARG A 167 7.27 10.88 15.40
CA ARG A 167 7.82 11.22 14.07
C ARG A 167 6.77 11.02 13.00
N GLU A 168 6.95 11.67 11.86
CA GLU A 168 6.17 11.39 10.66
C GLU A 168 6.62 10.06 10.03
N ALA A 169 6.21 8.95 10.66
CA ALA A 169 6.60 7.60 10.25
C ALA A 169 5.50 6.86 9.50
N ALA A 170 4.28 7.37 9.54
CA ALA A 170 3.08 6.71 9.05
C ALA A 170 3.02 6.66 7.52
N LEU A 171 2.54 5.55 6.97
CA LEU A 171 2.24 5.35 5.55
C LEU A 171 0.78 5.64 5.21
N ALA A 172 -0.07 5.80 6.23
CA ALA A 172 -1.48 6.14 6.08
C ALA A 172 -1.88 7.24 7.08
N PRO A 173 -2.91 8.04 6.76
CA PRO A 173 -3.42 9.04 7.68
C PRO A 173 -4.06 8.37 8.90
N LYS A 174 -4.02 9.04 10.06
CA LYS A 174 -4.71 8.57 11.28
C LYS A 174 -6.20 8.43 11.02
N GLN A 175 -6.78 7.38 11.57
CA GLN A 175 -8.21 7.14 11.48
C GLN A 175 -8.98 8.32 12.08
N GLY A 176 -9.96 8.85 11.32
CA GLY A 176 -10.75 10.02 11.71
C GLY A 176 -10.08 11.38 11.45
N SER A 177 -8.83 11.43 10.97
CA SER A 177 -8.16 12.69 10.63
C SER A 177 -8.47 13.23 9.23
N LEU A 178 -9.04 12.40 8.36
CA LEU A 178 -9.48 12.84 7.04
C LEU A 178 -10.77 13.63 7.18
N PRO A 179 -10.89 14.81 6.54
CA PRO A 179 -12.17 15.50 6.44
C PRO A 179 -13.18 14.59 5.76
N PRO A 180 -14.48 14.69 6.13
CA PRO A 180 -15.50 13.93 5.42
C PRO A 180 -15.42 14.25 3.91
N PRO A 181 -15.69 13.29 3.03
CA PRO A 181 -15.76 13.55 1.60
C PRO A 181 -16.66 14.75 1.35
N PRO A 182 -16.34 15.66 0.40
CA PRO A 182 -17.24 16.74 0.05
C PRO A 182 -18.61 16.14 -0.27
N ALA A 183 -19.66 16.75 0.26
CA ALA A 183 -21.01 16.37 -0.12
C ALA A 183 -21.13 16.60 -1.63
N TYR A 184 -21.12 15.54 -2.40
CA TYR A 184 -21.48 15.60 -3.81
C TYR A 184 -22.95 16.00 -3.85
N GLY A 185 -23.23 17.27 -4.14
CA GLY A 185 -24.57 17.76 -4.35
C GLY A 185 -25.27 16.88 -5.38
N ASP A 186 -26.51 16.54 -5.11
CA ASP A 186 -27.35 15.76 -6.01
C ASP A 186 -27.27 16.41 -7.39
N VAL A 187 -26.83 15.68 -8.41
CA VAL A 187 -26.66 16.17 -9.79
C VAL A 187 -27.97 16.79 -10.31
N ARG A 188 -29.11 16.44 -9.70
CA ARG A 188 -30.42 17.02 -9.97
C ARG A 188 -30.51 18.51 -9.62
N ASN A 189 -29.74 19.00 -8.63
CA ASN A 189 -29.77 20.41 -8.26
C ASN A 189 -28.76 21.28 -9.04
N THR A 190 -27.81 20.69 -9.73
CA THR A 190 -26.82 21.45 -10.53
C THR A 190 -27.37 21.85 -11.91
N ILE A 191 -28.44 21.18 -12.37
CA ILE A 191 -29.08 21.48 -13.67
C ILE A 191 -30.10 22.66 -13.57
N MET A 192 -30.49 23.03 -12.35
CA MET A 192 -31.52 24.10 -12.13
C MET A 192 -30.91 25.51 -12.04
N LEU A 193 -29.59 25.68 -12.13
CA LEU A 193 -28.96 27.00 -12.02
C LEU A 193 -28.69 27.71 -13.36
N PHE A 194 -29.08 27.09 -14.48
CA PHE A 194 -28.99 27.70 -15.80
C PHE A 194 -30.34 27.69 -16.50
N GLY A 195 -31.34 28.41 -15.95
CA GLY A 195 -32.60 28.53 -16.62
C GLY A 195 -33.69 29.16 -15.77
N ALA A 196 -33.54 30.40 -15.44
CA ALA A 196 -34.67 31.29 -15.16
C ALA A 196 -34.22 32.74 -15.31
N SER A 197 -34.26 33.24 -16.50
CA SER A 197 -34.61 34.61 -16.76
C SER A 197 -35.98 34.56 -17.39
N ASP A 198 -36.95 34.86 -16.54
CA ASP A 198 -38.28 35.19 -17.00
C ASP A 198 -38.19 36.47 -17.85
N ASP A 199 -38.51 36.33 -19.13
CA ASP A 199 -39.07 37.44 -19.89
C ASP A 199 -40.17 36.86 -20.80
N ASP A 200 -41.37 37.21 -20.46
CA ASP A 200 -42.57 37.11 -21.32
C ASP A 200 -42.29 37.71 -22.67
N ASP A 201 -42.35 36.96 -23.75
CA ASP A 201 -43.20 37.43 -24.88
C ASP A 201 -43.54 36.29 -25.87
N ASN A 202 -44.75 36.31 -26.25
CA ASN A 202 -45.53 35.46 -27.12
C ASN A 202 -45.10 35.63 -28.56
N THR A 203 -44.55 34.58 -29.22
CA THR A 203 -44.83 34.37 -30.67
C THR A 203 -44.38 32.97 -31.10
N THR A 204 -45.33 32.25 -31.62
CA THR A 204 -45.23 31.02 -32.41
C THR A 204 -44.27 31.17 -33.59
N ASP A 205 -43.20 30.43 -33.68
CA ASP A 205 -42.65 29.99 -34.95
C ASP A 205 -41.87 28.67 -34.81
N THR A 206 -42.42 27.66 -35.44
CA THR A 206 -41.84 26.33 -35.58
C THR A 206 -40.73 26.39 -36.64
N ARG A 207 -39.44 26.31 -36.20
CA ARG A 207 -38.31 26.02 -37.11
C ARG A 207 -37.53 24.81 -36.61
N HIS A 208 -37.67 23.77 -37.40
CA HIS A 208 -36.84 22.57 -37.46
C HIS A 208 -35.35 22.97 -37.49
N LEU A 209 -34.57 22.65 -36.46
CA LEU A 209 -33.11 22.77 -36.48
C LEU A 209 -32.50 21.44 -36.93
N ASP A 210 -32.02 21.46 -38.15
CA ASP A 210 -31.25 20.44 -38.83
C ASP A 210 -29.85 20.32 -38.19
N TYR A 211 -29.54 19.18 -37.65
CA TYR A 211 -28.27 18.89 -36.96
C TYR A 211 -27.22 18.27 -37.92
N SER A 212 -26.96 18.94 -39.02
CA SER A 212 -25.93 18.49 -39.97
C SER A 212 -25.02 19.62 -40.42
N GLN A 213 -24.12 20.13 -39.53
CA GLN A 213 -22.88 20.75 -39.94
C GLN A 213 -22.03 21.14 -38.70
N GLN A 214 -21.18 20.22 -38.26
CA GLN A 214 -19.97 20.59 -37.51
C GLN A 214 -18.78 20.56 -38.45
N PRO A 215 -17.97 21.62 -38.52
CA PRO A 215 -16.73 21.59 -39.28
C PRO A 215 -15.68 20.78 -38.57
N HIS A 216 -15.15 19.77 -39.24
CA HIS A 216 -13.96 19.02 -38.82
C HIS A 216 -12.77 19.98 -38.75
N ALA A 217 -12.24 20.26 -37.56
CA ALA A 217 -10.94 20.84 -37.38
C ALA A 217 -9.89 19.80 -37.79
N SER A 218 -9.20 20.05 -38.86
CA SER A 218 -8.05 19.26 -39.31
C SER A 218 -6.89 19.44 -38.33
N PHE A 219 -6.43 18.34 -37.75
CA PHE A 219 -5.24 18.32 -36.91
C PHE A 219 -3.99 18.33 -37.79
N ASP A 220 -3.22 19.42 -37.71
CA ASP A 220 -1.95 19.55 -38.40
C ASP A 220 -0.81 19.00 -37.54
N PRO A 221 -0.10 17.92 -37.93
CA PRO A 221 0.92 17.28 -37.10
C PRO A 221 2.28 18.02 -37.07
N ALA A 222 2.39 19.23 -37.64
CA ALA A 222 3.67 19.94 -37.78
C ALA A 222 4.02 20.94 -36.67
N SER A 223 3.25 21.05 -35.58
CA SER A 223 3.47 22.06 -34.51
C SER A 223 3.82 21.53 -33.14
N SER A 224 4.47 20.39 -33.04
CA SER A 224 4.99 19.90 -31.76
C SER A 224 6.36 20.54 -31.47
N PRO A 225 6.57 21.18 -30.32
CA PRO A 225 7.89 21.69 -29.93
C PRO A 225 8.86 20.54 -29.68
N PRO A 226 10.17 20.70 -29.99
CA PRO A 226 11.16 19.65 -29.77
C PRO A 226 11.40 19.39 -28.28
N PRO A 227 11.75 18.14 -27.89
CA PRO A 227 12.02 17.79 -26.49
C PRO A 227 13.26 18.52 -25.96
N PRO A 228 13.31 18.81 -24.64
CA PRO A 228 14.44 19.48 -24.01
C PRO A 228 15.71 18.60 -24.08
N ARG A 229 16.85 19.21 -24.40
CA ARG A 229 18.17 18.57 -24.37
C ARG A 229 18.68 18.61 -22.93
N TYR A 230 18.94 17.43 -22.36
CA TYR A 230 19.67 17.31 -21.10
C TYR A 230 21.18 17.35 -21.41
N THR A 231 21.88 18.27 -20.80
CA THR A 231 23.34 18.33 -20.68
C THR A 231 23.75 17.76 -19.31
#